data_a4640ff434a534eeee338f355d73afff
#
_entry.id   a4640ff434a534eeee338f355d73afff
#
_cell.length_a   1.000
_cell.length_b   1.000
_cell.length_c   1.000
_cell.angle_alpha   90.00
_cell.angle_beta   90.00
_cell.angle_gamma   90.00
#
_symmetry.space_group_name_H-M   'P 1'
#
loop_
_entity.id
_entity.type
_entity.pdbx_description
1 polymer ?
#
loop_
_entity_poly.entity_id
_entity_poly.type
_entity_poly.pdbx_seq_one_letter_code
_entity_poly.pdbx_strand_id
1 'polypeptide(L)'
;MGVSSAEGLEQLIEKERKSGVFLTVLGYGMGNYKDKKIQVLAEKGNGNHAYIDNLQEANRVLVGEFGATLHTVAKDVKLQVEFNPSQVQAYRLIGYESRLLKDEDFNNDAKDAGDMGAGHTVTAFYEVIPTGIKNEYVGKIDDLKYQKKEKVTVKPTGSNDLLTVKLRYKAPDK
;
A
#
# COMPACT_ATOMS: atom_id res chain seq x y z
N MET A 1 -7.92 31.62 -14.14
CA MET A 1 -7.07 30.63 -14.83
C MET A 1 -6.53 29.66 -13.79
N GLY A 2 -6.82 28.38 -13.92
CA GLY A 2 -6.31 27.36 -13.01
C GLY A 2 -4.98 26.77 -13.52
N VAL A 3 -4.27 26.06 -12.63
CA VAL A 3 -3.06 25.31 -13.00
C VAL A 3 -3.49 24.14 -13.88
N SER A 4 -3.01 24.12 -15.13
CA SER A 4 -3.42 23.12 -16.15
C SER A 4 -2.33 22.10 -16.48
N SER A 5 -1.06 22.38 -16.15
CA SER A 5 0.04 21.43 -16.34
C SER A 5 0.04 20.34 -15.25
N ALA A 6 0.46 19.14 -15.59
CA ALA A 6 0.53 18.04 -14.63
C ALA A 6 1.51 18.36 -13.48
N GLU A 7 2.68 18.90 -13.83
CA GLU A 7 3.72 19.27 -12.85
C GLU A 7 3.25 20.40 -11.93
N GLY A 8 2.53 21.40 -12.46
CA GLY A 8 1.99 22.48 -11.65
C GLY A 8 0.91 22.00 -10.67
N LEU A 9 0.08 21.04 -11.08
CA LEU A 9 -0.90 20.41 -10.21
C LEU A 9 -0.22 19.59 -9.10
N GLU A 10 0.80 18.81 -9.40
CA GLU A 10 1.55 18.04 -8.43
C GLU A 10 2.20 18.95 -7.38
N GLN A 11 2.87 20.03 -7.81
CA GLN A 11 3.47 21.00 -6.89
C GLN A 11 2.45 21.68 -5.98
N LEU A 12 1.27 22.02 -6.52
CA LEU A 12 0.19 22.59 -5.72
C LEU A 12 -0.29 21.60 -4.65
N ILE A 13 -0.53 20.35 -5.07
CA ILE A 13 -0.99 19.29 -4.17
C ILE A 13 0.02 19.01 -3.06
N GLU A 14 1.30 18.92 -3.39
CA GLU A 14 2.37 18.71 -2.41
C GLU A 14 2.49 19.88 -1.42
N LYS A 15 2.25 21.10 -1.89
CA LYS A 15 2.22 22.28 -1.03
C LYS A 15 1.05 22.25 -0.06
N GLU A 16 -0.16 21.98 -0.56
CA GLU A 16 -1.37 21.93 0.28
C GLU A 16 -1.34 20.75 1.25
N ARG A 17 -0.77 19.60 0.86
CA ARG A 17 -0.53 18.47 1.75
C ARG A 17 0.30 18.85 2.97
N LYS A 18 1.34 19.66 2.79
CA LYS A 18 2.19 20.13 3.90
C LYS A 18 1.44 21.03 4.89
N SER A 19 0.34 21.64 4.47
CA SER A 19 -0.54 22.42 5.36
C SER A 19 -1.63 21.56 6.03
N GLY A 20 -1.64 20.24 5.79
CA GLY A 20 -2.61 19.30 6.36
C GLY A 20 -3.89 19.15 5.54
N VAL A 21 -3.92 19.66 4.30
CA VAL A 21 -5.04 19.48 3.37
C VAL A 21 -4.78 18.28 2.48
N PHE A 22 -5.65 17.28 2.54
CA PHE A 22 -5.55 16.07 1.74
C PHE A 22 -6.48 16.11 0.53
N LEU A 23 -6.04 15.50 -0.58
CA LEU A 23 -6.78 15.49 -1.85
C LEU A 23 -7.40 14.13 -2.10
N THR A 24 -8.74 14.06 -2.07
CA THR A 24 -9.48 12.91 -2.61
C THR A 24 -9.93 13.20 -4.03
N VAL A 25 -9.70 12.26 -4.96
CA VAL A 25 -10.04 12.40 -6.36
C VAL A 25 -11.10 11.36 -6.74
N LEU A 26 -12.24 11.84 -7.22
CA LEU A 26 -13.34 10.99 -7.67
C LEU A 26 -13.50 11.11 -9.19
N GLY A 27 -13.41 9.98 -9.87
CA GLY A 27 -13.61 9.88 -11.31
C GLY A 27 -15.04 9.45 -11.64
N TYR A 28 -15.64 10.10 -12.64
CA TYR A 28 -16.98 9.81 -13.13
C TYR A 28 -16.99 9.66 -14.64
N GLY A 29 -17.91 8.87 -15.15
CA GLY A 29 -18.25 8.79 -16.57
C GLY A 29 -17.38 7.83 -17.40
N MET A 30 -17.78 7.60 -18.65
CA MET A 30 -17.13 6.67 -19.56
C MET A 30 -16.30 7.44 -20.61
N GLY A 31 -15.08 6.99 -20.88
CA GLY A 31 -14.31 7.36 -22.07
C GLY A 31 -12.94 7.97 -21.86
N ASN A 32 -12.79 9.11 -21.20
CA ASN A 32 -11.49 9.80 -21.03
C ASN A 32 -10.87 9.68 -19.62
N TYR A 33 -11.27 8.66 -18.90
CA TYR A 33 -10.73 8.40 -17.57
C TYR A 33 -9.25 8.00 -17.67
N LYS A 34 -8.39 8.80 -17.07
CA LYS A 34 -6.95 8.53 -16.94
C LYS A 34 -6.64 8.06 -15.54
N ASP A 35 -6.94 6.81 -15.27
CA ASP A 35 -6.78 6.18 -13.95
C ASP A 35 -5.42 6.44 -13.33
N LYS A 36 -4.35 6.19 -14.05
CA LYS A 36 -2.98 6.42 -13.59
C LYS A 36 -2.73 7.87 -13.14
N LYS A 37 -3.32 8.86 -13.83
CA LYS A 37 -3.13 10.27 -13.45
C LYS A 37 -3.87 10.59 -12.15
N ILE A 38 -5.08 10.09 -12.00
CA ILE A 38 -5.90 10.32 -10.81
C ILE A 38 -5.29 9.64 -9.59
N GLN A 39 -4.78 8.43 -9.76
CA GLN A 39 -4.05 7.71 -8.72
C GLN A 39 -2.83 8.50 -8.25
N VAL A 40 -1.98 8.96 -9.18
CA VAL A 40 -0.79 9.76 -8.85
C VAL A 40 -1.15 11.04 -8.08
N LEU A 41 -2.20 11.76 -8.50
CA LEU A 41 -2.64 12.98 -7.82
C LEU A 41 -3.12 12.70 -6.38
N ALA A 42 -3.91 11.64 -6.20
CA ALA A 42 -4.37 11.25 -4.87
C ALA A 42 -3.21 10.78 -3.97
N GLU A 43 -2.28 9.98 -4.49
CA GLU A 43 -1.07 9.55 -3.76
C GLU A 43 -0.21 10.74 -3.32
N LYS A 44 0.02 11.71 -4.22
CA LYS A 44 0.75 12.94 -3.91
C LYS A 44 0.05 13.82 -2.87
N GLY A 45 -1.27 13.75 -2.82
CA GLY A 45 -2.12 14.50 -1.90
C GLY A 45 -2.45 13.79 -0.60
N ASN A 46 -1.84 12.65 -0.28
CA ASN A 46 -2.20 11.80 0.88
C ASN A 46 -3.70 11.50 0.97
N GLY A 47 -4.36 11.47 -0.17
CA GLY A 47 -5.80 11.23 -0.26
C GLY A 47 -6.13 9.92 -0.94
N ASN A 48 -7.41 9.70 -1.12
CA ASN A 48 -7.94 8.52 -1.77
C ASN A 48 -8.38 8.84 -3.21
N HIS A 49 -8.45 7.82 -4.04
CA HIS A 49 -9.11 7.92 -5.33
C HIS A 49 -10.15 6.81 -5.47
N ALA A 50 -11.24 7.12 -6.15
CA ALA A 50 -12.26 6.14 -6.49
C ALA A 50 -12.83 6.46 -7.86
N TYR A 51 -13.25 5.41 -8.57
CA TYR A 51 -14.01 5.52 -9.81
C TYR A 51 -15.46 5.14 -9.55
N ILE A 52 -16.35 6.07 -9.81
CA ILE A 52 -17.78 5.90 -9.58
C ILE A 52 -18.46 5.61 -10.90
N ASP A 53 -18.78 4.33 -11.13
CA ASP A 53 -19.42 3.83 -12.36
C ASP A 53 -20.94 3.63 -12.20
N ASN A 54 -21.41 3.52 -10.96
CA ASN A 54 -22.81 3.29 -10.64
C ASN A 54 -23.24 3.92 -9.32
N LEU A 55 -24.54 3.92 -9.04
CA LEU A 55 -25.12 4.52 -7.84
C LEU A 55 -24.72 3.79 -6.55
N GLN A 56 -24.50 2.48 -6.60
CA GLN A 56 -24.06 1.72 -5.41
C GLN A 56 -22.65 2.12 -5.01
N GLU A 57 -21.77 2.26 -6.00
CA GLU A 57 -20.40 2.73 -5.76
C GLU A 57 -20.38 4.18 -5.27
N ALA A 58 -21.23 5.05 -5.82
CA ALA A 58 -21.42 6.40 -5.33
C ALA A 58 -21.84 6.41 -3.85
N ASN A 59 -22.79 5.58 -3.47
CA ASN A 59 -23.25 5.48 -2.08
C ASN A 59 -22.15 4.93 -1.16
N ARG A 60 -21.41 3.91 -1.61
CA ARG A 60 -20.27 3.37 -0.85
C ARG A 60 -19.23 4.44 -0.56
N VAL A 61 -18.80 5.18 -1.58
CA VAL A 61 -17.71 6.17 -1.47
C VAL A 61 -18.18 7.45 -0.76
N LEU A 62 -19.36 7.99 -1.14
CA LEU A 62 -19.80 9.30 -0.67
C LEU A 62 -20.58 9.26 0.65
N VAL A 63 -21.08 8.11 1.05
CA VAL A 63 -21.81 7.94 2.31
C VAL A 63 -21.06 7.02 3.25
N GLY A 64 -20.73 5.80 2.80
CA GLY A 64 -20.07 4.80 3.65
C GLY A 64 -18.64 5.19 4.04
N GLU A 65 -17.85 5.70 3.10
CA GLU A 65 -16.44 6.06 3.28
C GLU A 65 -16.21 7.57 3.48
N PHE A 66 -17.26 8.37 3.53
CA PHE A 66 -17.14 9.83 3.67
C PHE A 66 -16.39 10.23 4.95
N GLY A 67 -16.63 9.53 6.04
CA GLY A 67 -15.90 9.72 7.30
C GLY A 67 -14.40 9.45 7.18
N ALA A 68 -14.02 8.51 6.32
CA ALA A 68 -12.64 8.15 6.08
C ALA A 68 -11.81 9.27 5.41
N THR A 69 -12.47 10.14 4.66
CA THR A 69 -11.81 11.28 4.00
C THR A 69 -11.74 12.53 4.87
N LEU A 70 -12.60 12.63 5.89
CA LEU A 70 -12.70 13.82 6.74
C LEU A 70 -11.94 13.70 8.07
N HIS A 71 -11.81 12.49 8.60
CA HIS A 71 -11.24 12.27 9.93
C HIS A 71 -10.09 11.26 9.86
N THR A 72 -8.86 11.75 9.79
CA THR A 72 -7.67 10.91 9.93
C THR A 72 -7.58 10.34 11.34
N VAL A 73 -7.55 9.02 11.45
CA VAL A 73 -7.41 8.31 12.74
C VAL A 73 -6.00 7.78 12.96
N ALA A 74 -5.24 7.61 11.89
CA ALA A 74 -3.85 7.18 11.94
C ALA A 74 -3.05 7.78 10.78
N LYS A 75 -1.86 8.29 11.07
CA LYS A 75 -0.91 8.83 10.09
C LYS A 75 0.27 7.89 9.91
N ASP A 76 0.91 7.94 8.76
CA ASP A 76 2.10 7.14 8.44
C ASP A 76 1.92 5.64 8.71
N VAL A 77 0.80 5.10 8.29
CA VAL A 77 0.46 3.69 8.52
C VAL A 77 1.35 2.79 7.69
N LYS A 78 2.13 1.96 8.36
CA LYS A 78 3.03 0.98 7.77
C LYS A 78 2.64 -0.41 8.20
N LEU A 79 2.55 -1.31 7.25
CA LEU A 79 2.26 -2.72 7.45
C LEU A 79 3.48 -3.55 7.06
N GLN A 80 3.88 -4.48 7.92
CA GLN A 80 4.86 -5.50 7.62
C GLN A 80 4.22 -6.87 7.74
N VAL A 81 4.26 -7.64 6.68
CA VAL A 81 3.79 -9.04 6.65
C VAL A 81 5.01 -9.93 6.56
N GLU A 82 5.16 -10.82 7.54
CA GLU A 82 6.22 -11.82 7.62
C GLU A 82 5.60 -13.20 7.51
N PHE A 83 5.92 -13.92 6.45
CA PHE A 83 5.46 -15.30 6.29
C PHE A 83 6.40 -16.26 7.00
N ASN A 84 5.82 -17.27 7.64
CA ASN A 84 6.58 -18.29 8.32
C ASN A 84 7.28 -19.21 7.30
N PRO A 85 8.63 -19.20 7.25
CA PRO A 85 9.35 -19.98 6.24
C PRO A 85 9.26 -21.49 6.44
N SER A 86 8.78 -21.95 7.59
CA SER A 86 8.46 -23.39 7.79
C SER A 86 7.16 -23.80 7.09
N GLN A 87 6.28 -22.86 6.79
CA GLN A 87 4.99 -23.08 6.15
C GLN A 87 4.95 -22.57 4.71
N VAL A 88 5.69 -21.52 4.39
CA VAL A 88 5.65 -20.79 3.12
C VAL A 88 7.02 -20.84 2.45
N GLN A 89 7.07 -21.41 1.26
CA GLN A 89 8.27 -21.48 0.43
C GLN A 89 8.55 -20.19 -0.32
N ALA A 90 7.50 -19.57 -0.85
CA ALA A 90 7.56 -18.30 -1.57
C ALA A 90 6.24 -17.56 -1.49
N TYR A 91 6.31 -16.26 -1.69
CA TYR A 91 5.12 -15.39 -1.76
C TYR A 91 5.39 -14.19 -2.67
N ARG A 92 4.32 -13.59 -3.16
CA ARG A 92 4.35 -12.29 -3.83
C ARG A 92 3.12 -11.47 -3.47
N LEU A 93 3.30 -10.17 -3.34
CA LEU A 93 2.21 -9.23 -3.22
C LEU A 93 1.55 -9.03 -4.59
N ILE A 94 0.22 -8.96 -4.62
CA ILE A 94 -0.58 -8.67 -5.81
C ILE A 94 -1.18 -7.29 -5.66
N GLY A 95 -0.81 -6.38 -6.54
CA GLY A 95 -1.13 -4.96 -6.40
C GLY A 95 -0.27 -4.26 -5.33
N TYR A 96 -0.47 -2.98 -5.14
CA TYR A 96 0.30 -2.15 -4.20
C TYR A 96 1.81 -2.04 -4.46
N GLU A 97 2.30 -2.44 -5.62
CA GLU A 97 3.73 -2.41 -5.96
C GLU A 97 4.30 -0.98 -5.87
N SER A 98 3.47 0.03 -6.18
CA SER A 98 3.84 1.45 -6.06
C SER A 98 3.98 1.94 -4.61
N ARG A 99 3.45 1.18 -3.65
CA ARG A 99 3.45 1.50 -2.21
C ARG A 99 4.36 0.61 -1.38
N LEU A 100 5.17 -0.23 -2.02
CA LEU A 100 6.15 -1.04 -1.33
C LEU A 100 7.20 -0.16 -0.67
N LEU A 101 7.43 -0.40 0.62
CA LEU A 101 8.52 0.18 1.39
C LEU A 101 9.68 -0.82 1.45
N LYS A 102 10.89 -0.31 1.59
CA LYS A 102 12.04 -1.15 1.93
C LYS A 102 11.91 -1.62 3.38
N ASP A 103 12.49 -2.77 3.70
CA ASP A 103 12.41 -3.34 5.05
C ASP A 103 12.94 -2.36 6.12
N GLU A 104 14.00 -1.62 5.80
CA GLU A 104 14.59 -0.58 6.65
C GLU A 104 13.65 0.61 6.93
N ASP A 105 12.72 0.89 6.00
CA ASP A 105 11.81 2.02 6.08
C ASP A 105 10.62 1.77 7.04
N PHE A 106 10.39 0.52 7.44
CA PHE A 106 9.32 0.20 8.40
C PHE A 106 9.51 0.92 9.74
N ASN A 107 10.76 0.98 10.24
CA ASN A 107 11.10 1.64 11.49
C ASN A 107 11.54 3.10 11.34
N ASN A 108 11.54 3.62 10.11
CA ASN A 108 11.99 4.97 9.81
C ASN A 108 10.83 5.98 9.88
N ASP A 109 10.79 6.83 10.92
CA ASP A 109 9.76 7.86 11.11
C ASP A 109 9.86 9.03 10.14
N ALA A 110 11.00 9.21 9.49
CA ALA A 110 11.16 10.24 8.45
C ALA A 110 10.58 9.80 7.10
N LYS A 111 10.28 8.51 6.94
CA LYS A 111 9.68 7.97 5.72
C LYS A 111 8.18 8.08 5.80
N ASP A 112 7.62 8.93 4.95
CA ASP A 112 6.19 9.14 4.78
C ASP A 112 5.47 7.86 4.30
N ALA A 113 4.28 7.61 4.81
CA ALA A 113 3.44 6.48 4.45
C ALA A 113 1.96 6.92 4.36
N GLY A 114 1.06 6.00 4.07
CA GLY A 114 -0.35 6.33 3.90
C GLY A 114 -1.05 6.71 5.20
N ASP A 115 -1.98 7.66 5.13
CA ASP A 115 -2.86 8.01 6.24
C ASP A 115 -4.16 7.21 6.15
N MET A 116 -4.74 6.89 7.29
CA MET A 116 -6.02 6.19 7.38
C MET A 116 -7.07 7.06 8.06
N GLY A 117 -8.22 7.15 7.43
CA GLY A 117 -9.39 7.81 7.99
C GLY A 117 -10.33 6.88 8.73
N ALA A 118 -11.29 7.46 9.45
CA ALA A 118 -12.28 6.71 10.22
C ALA A 118 -13.14 5.81 9.32
N GLY A 119 -13.17 4.50 9.60
CA GLY A 119 -13.90 3.52 8.79
C GLY A 119 -13.20 3.07 7.50
N HIS A 120 -11.98 3.55 7.23
CA HIS A 120 -11.20 3.12 6.07
C HIS A 120 -10.71 1.68 6.22
N THR A 121 -10.79 0.92 5.14
CA THR A 121 -10.28 -0.45 5.06
C THR A 121 -9.28 -0.58 3.92
N VAL A 122 -8.24 -1.36 4.14
CA VAL A 122 -7.23 -1.70 3.11
C VAL A 122 -7.18 -3.21 2.96
N THR A 123 -7.27 -3.69 1.72
CA THR A 123 -7.16 -5.12 1.41
C THR A 123 -5.91 -5.36 0.57
N ALA A 124 -5.02 -6.21 1.05
CA ALA A 124 -3.85 -6.66 0.30
C ALA A 124 -3.97 -8.15 -0.01
N PHE A 125 -3.67 -8.52 -1.24
CA PHE A 125 -3.66 -9.91 -1.68
C PHE A 125 -2.23 -10.41 -1.83
N TYR A 126 -2.00 -11.63 -1.33
CA TYR A 126 -0.74 -12.33 -1.52
C TYR A 126 -0.98 -13.67 -2.19
N GLU A 127 -0.20 -13.96 -3.20
CA GLU A 127 -0.07 -15.32 -3.71
C GLU A 127 1.04 -16.02 -2.92
N VAL A 128 0.72 -17.22 -2.42
CA VAL A 128 1.59 -17.96 -1.49
C VAL A 128 1.81 -19.37 -1.99
N ILE A 129 3.05 -19.84 -1.97
CA ILE A 129 3.42 -21.22 -2.26
C ILE A 129 3.80 -21.90 -0.95
N PRO A 130 2.99 -22.87 -0.47
CA PRO A 130 3.31 -23.62 0.72
C PRO A 130 4.59 -24.46 0.57
N THR A 131 5.25 -24.75 1.69
CA THR A 131 6.41 -25.65 1.70
C THR A 131 6.03 -27.06 1.23
N GLY A 132 6.94 -27.71 0.51
CA GLY A 132 6.72 -29.06 0.00
C GLY A 132 5.93 -29.15 -1.31
N ILE A 133 5.37 -28.06 -1.80
CA ILE A 133 4.67 -28.02 -3.09
C ILE A 133 5.67 -27.80 -4.21
N LYS A 134 5.71 -28.73 -5.18
CA LYS A 134 6.46 -28.56 -6.42
C LYS A 134 5.76 -27.48 -7.26
N ASN A 135 6.53 -26.52 -7.73
CA ASN A 135 6.01 -25.42 -8.56
C ASN A 135 7.07 -25.02 -9.60
N GLU A 136 6.59 -24.36 -10.66
CA GLU A 136 7.42 -23.86 -11.77
C GLU A 136 7.80 -22.38 -11.59
N TYR A 137 7.22 -21.71 -10.59
CA TYR A 137 7.38 -20.26 -10.39
C TYR A 137 8.63 -19.90 -9.59
N VAL A 138 9.11 -20.81 -8.74
CA VAL A 138 10.34 -20.63 -7.99
C VAL A 138 11.49 -21.26 -8.78
N GLY A 139 12.13 -20.47 -9.62
CA GLY A 139 13.28 -20.91 -10.41
C GLY A 139 14.49 -21.28 -9.54
N LYS A 140 15.33 -22.18 -10.04
CA LYS A 140 16.66 -22.38 -9.46
C LYS A 140 17.50 -21.14 -9.77
N ILE A 141 17.99 -20.49 -8.73
CA ILE A 141 18.97 -19.41 -8.87
C ILE A 141 20.35 -20.06 -8.85
N ASP A 142 21.17 -19.77 -9.85
CA ASP A 142 22.54 -20.22 -9.90
C ASP A 142 23.36 -19.73 -8.72
N ASP A 143 24.42 -20.45 -8.38
CA ASP A 143 25.28 -20.03 -7.29
C ASP A 143 26.01 -18.74 -7.65
N LEU A 144 26.04 -17.81 -6.71
CA LEU A 144 26.72 -16.55 -6.90
C LEU A 144 28.23 -16.73 -6.88
N LYS A 145 28.95 -16.10 -7.83
CA LYS A 145 30.39 -16.21 -7.96
C LYS A 145 31.16 -15.71 -6.73
N TYR A 146 30.64 -14.65 -6.10
CA TYR A 146 31.35 -13.94 -5.02
C TYR A 146 30.70 -14.10 -3.66
N GLN A 147 29.57 -14.78 -3.58
CA GLN A 147 28.83 -15.00 -2.32
C GLN A 147 28.43 -16.46 -2.24
N LYS A 148 28.77 -17.10 -1.14
CA LYS A 148 28.21 -18.43 -0.84
C LYS A 148 26.76 -18.21 -0.38
N LYS A 149 25.80 -18.92 -0.99
CA LYS A 149 24.45 -19.03 -0.42
C LYS A 149 24.60 -19.61 0.98
N GLU A 150 24.44 -18.77 2.00
CA GLU A 150 24.17 -19.31 3.32
C GLU A 150 22.84 -20.05 3.19
N LYS A 151 22.85 -21.35 3.46
CA LYS A 151 21.60 -22.08 3.68
C LYS A 151 20.92 -21.38 4.84
N VAL A 152 19.89 -20.60 4.57
CA VAL A 152 19.04 -20.09 5.63
C VAL A 152 18.49 -21.30 6.35
N THR A 153 19.16 -21.71 7.40
CA THR A 153 18.65 -22.71 8.33
C THR A 153 17.49 -22.03 9.04
N VAL A 154 16.29 -22.24 8.52
CA VAL A 154 15.06 -21.85 9.18
C VAL A 154 15.09 -22.57 10.51
N LYS A 155 15.40 -21.86 11.60
CA LYS A 155 15.20 -22.38 12.94
C LYS A 155 13.69 -22.43 13.16
N PRO A 156 13.10 -23.61 13.35
CA PRO A 156 11.68 -23.68 13.66
C PRO A 156 11.46 -22.87 14.93
N THR A 157 10.64 -21.85 14.84
CA THR A 157 10.26 -21.05 16.02
C THR A 157 9.29 -21.79 16.95
N GLY A 158 8.88 -23.01 16.55
CA GLY A 158 7.85 -23.80 17.26
C GLY A 158 6.43 -23.27 17.04
N SER A 159 6.28 -22.16 16.34
CA SER A 159 4.97 -21.63 15.97
C SER A 159 4.43 -22.30 14.70
N ASN A 160 3.14 -22.64 14.72
CA ASN A 160 2.39 -23.12 13.56
C ASN A 160 1.70 -21.99 12.79
N ASP A 161 1.96 -20.74 13.16
CA ASP A 161 1.38 -19.59 12.47
C ASP A 161 1.84 -19.55 11.02
N LEU A 162 0.94 -19.19 10.13
CA LEU A 162 1.24 -19.03 8.71
C LEU A 162 2.03 -17.75 8.44
N LEU A 163 1.66 -16.68 9.16
CA LEU A 163 2.25 -15.35 8.99
C LEU A 163 2.08 -14.51 10.28
N THR A 164 2.87 -13.45 10.36
CA THR A 164 2.72 -12.38 11.35
C THR A 164 2.52 -11.06 10.64
N VAL A 165 1.59 -10.24 11.13
CA VAL A 165 1.38 -8.87 10.66
C VAL A 165 1.79 -7.89 11.75
N LYS A 166 2.68 -6.97 11.40
CA LYS A 166 3.04 -5.84 12.26
C LYS A 166 2.45 -4.57 11.69
N LEU A 167 1.86 -3.76 12.54
CA LEU A 167 1.29 -2.46 12.23
C LEU A 167 2.03 -1.38 13.00
N ARG A 168 2.42 -0.32 12.28
CA ARG A 168 2.99 0.89 12.87
C ARG A 168 2.25 2.10 12.33
N TYR A 169 1.96 3.07 13.18
CA TYR A 169 1.30 4.32 12.81
C TYR A 169 1.63 5.43 13.80
N LYS A 170 1.35 6.66 13.42
CA LYS A 170 1.38 7.84 14.29
C LYS A 170 -0.04 8.24 14.65
N ALA A 171 -0.24 8.73 15.87
CA ALA A 171 -1.52 9.33 16.25
C ALA A 171 -1.78 10.61 15.43
N PRO A 172 -3.04 10.97 15.16
CA PRO A 172 -3.39 12.10 14.29
C PRO A 172 -2.80 13.43 14.74
N ASP A 173 -2.63 13.60 16.06
CA ASP A 173 -2.19 14.84 16.71
C ASP A 173 -0.65 14.91 16.93
N LYS A 174 0.09 13.96 16.34
CA LYS A 174 1.56 13.88 16.52
C LYS A 174 2.29 14.00 15.19
#